data_f51e58ec89004bcfb3a9e5764e012d64
#
_entry.id   f51e58ec89004bcfb3a9e5764e012d64
#
_cell.length_a   1.000
_cell.length_b   1.000
_cell.length_c   1.000
_cell.angle_alpha   90.00
_cell.angle_beta   90.00
_cell.angle_gamma   90.00
#
_symmetry.space_group_name_H-M   'P 1'
#
loop_
_entity.id
_entity.type
_entity.pdbx_description
1 polymer ?
#
loop_
_entity_poly.entity_id
_entity_poly.type
_entity_poly.pdbx_seq_one_letter_code
_entity_poly.pdbx_strand_id
1 'polypeptide(L)'
;MKKFCFILLSLCLLSGCTGSSYHPYKNTDGLFEVDIQIDGAATPYYAPLYLAQEKGYFKEEGLQVNFYYASAAEIVKNVGAGNVPFGFPNADTVLLGRGNGVPVNIIHTTYQKGLGAIIYKSESGIHKIQDLKGKTIAITSYGSPNYIQLKVILQQNGLSIHDVQIKVIGTGAIVNALVSNQVDAICFSKLRTYELQSSGIDVKQFLSNDYMPSYGNVVITSQTFLKEHPEICRGFTNALNRGMQDIIEGQVQEAVNIAKEKFTPSIAGSEQKYIDIIWQEFVKNLWVSEDTAVYGYGYSNLHDYQIYIDLLQKNGLFKTSFPADELIIQPGGAS
;
A
#
# COMPACT_ATOMS: atom_id res chain seq x y z
N MET A 1 -13.95 62.48 43.66
CA MET A 1 -12.85 61.63 43.15
C MET A 1 -13.44 60.41 42.45
N LYS A 2 -13.60 60.48 41.10
CA LYS A 2 -14.22 59.41 40.29
C LYS A 2 -13.06 58.53 39.79
N LYS A 3 -13.04 57.24 40.15
CA LYS A 3 -12.12 56.24 39.63
C LYS A 3 -12.64 55.73 38.30
N PHE A 4 -11.90 55.99 37.23
CA PHE A 4 -12.12 55.41 35.88
C PHE A 4 -11.44 54.02 35.87
N CYS A 5 -12.23 52.98 35.68
CA CYS A 5 -11.76 51.63 35.46
C CYS A 5 -11.62 51.40 33.95
N PHE A 6 -10.36 51.29 33.48
CA PHE A 6 -10.03 50.91 32.11
C PHE A 6 -10.15 49.40 31.98
N ILE A 7 -11.14 48.90 31.26
CA ILE A 7 -11.22 47.50 30.86
C ILE A 7 -10.40 47.34 29.59
N LEU A 8 -9.22 46.71 29.72
CA LEU A 8 -8.40 46.28 28.59
C LEU A 8 -9.04 45.04 27.98
N LEU A 9 -9.68 45.20 26.81
CA LEU A 9 -10.21 44.11 26.02
C LEU A 9 -9.05 43.44 25.25
N SER A 10 -8.52 42.32 25.80
CA SER A 10 -7.48 41.53 25.17
C SER A 10 -8.08 40.78 24.00
N LEU A 11 -7.84 41.27 22.77
CA LEU A 11 -8.16 40.57 21.52
C LEU A 11 -7.17 39.42 21.32
N CYS A 12 -7.53 38.22 21.78
CA CYS A 12 -6.81 36.98 21.38
C CYS A 12 -6.98 36.78 19.90
N LEU A 13 -5.99 37.18 19.12
CA LEU A 13 -5.81 36.72 17.75
C LEU A 13 -5.55 35.20 17.82
N LEU A 14 -6.57 34.42 17.52
CA LEU A 14 -6.45 33.03 17.18
C LEU A 14 -5.69 32.96 15.85
N SER A 15 -4.36 32.96 15.93
CA SER A 15 -3.50 32.54 14.85
C SER A 15 -3.78 31.06 14.64
N GLY A 16 -4.75 30.74 13.77
CA GLY A 16 -4.91 29.39 13.25
C GLY A 16 -3.59 29.00 12.62
N CYS A 17 -2.95 27.95 13.13
CA CYS A 17 -1.92 27.24 12.41
C CYS A 17 -2.56 26.70 11.13
N THR A 18 -2.53 27.47 10.06
CA THR A 18 -2.74 26.94 8.72
C THR A 18 -1.53 26.06 8.45
N GLY A 19 -1.70 24.75 8.64
CA GLY A 19 -0.73 23.78 8.15
C GLY A 19 -0.46 24.12 6.68
N SER A 20 0.79 24.29 6.33
CA SER A 20 1.21 24.53 4.95
C SER A 20 0.76 23.33 4.13
N SER A 21 -0.35 23.47 3.38
CA SER A 21 -0.74 22.46 2.39
C SER A 21 0.31 22.46 1.28
N TYR A 22 0.65 21.28 0.77
CA TYR A 22 1.53 21.14 -0.38
C TYR A 22 0.94 21.91 -1.57
N HIS A 23 1.73 22.84 -2.11
CA HIS A 23 1.39 23.58 -3.33
C HIS A 23 2.36 23.18 -4.43
N PRO A 24 1.89 22.51 -5.49
CA PRO A 24 2.75 22.16 -6.60
C PRO A 24 3.26 23.44 -7.27
N TYR A 25 4.55 23.49 -7.56
CA TYR A 25 5.17 24.59 -8.30
C TYR A 25 5.77 24.04 -9.59
N LYS A 26 5.88 24.91 -10.59
CA LYS A 26 6.56 24.56 -11.84
C LYS A 26 8.05 24.83 -11.70
N ASN A 27 8.85 23.85 -12.08
CA ASN A 27 10.30 24.02 -12.19
C ASN A 27 10.69 24.83 -13.43
N THR A 28 11.99 25.00 -13.66
CA THR A 28 12.54 25.75 -14.80
C THR A 28 12.14 25.18 -16.15
N ASP A 29 11.83 23.90 -16.24
CA ASP A 29 11.39 23.22 -17.47
C ASP A 29 9.87 23.31 -17.67
N GLY A 30 9.15 24.00 -16.77
CA GLY A 30 7.71 24.16 -16.81
C GLY A 30 6.90 22.95 -16.32
N LEU A 31 7.56 21.94 -15.74
CA LEU A 31 6.96 20.75 -15.17
C LEU A 31 6.53 20.99 -13.73
N PHE A 32 5.39 20.45 -13.33
CA PHE A 32 5.01 20.43 -11.92
C PHE A 32 5.91 19.47 -11.14
N GLU A 33 6.60 20.00 -10.14
CA GLU A 33 7.31 19.17 -9.15
C GLU A 33 6.29 18.51 -8.24
N VAL A 34 6.31 17.18 -8.15
CA VAL A 34 5.42 16.42 -7.30
C VAL A 34 6.18 15.30 -6.57
N ASP A 35 5.89 15.16 -5.30
CA ASP A 35 6.49 14.15 -4.45
C ASP A 35 5.54 12.98 -4.25
N ILE A 36 6.07 11.76 -4.21
CA ILE A 36 5.33 10.57 -3.79
C ILE A 36 6.09 9.84 -2.69
N GLN A 37 5.37 9.49 -1.63
CA GLN A 37 5.88 8.58 -0.60
C GLN A 37 5.46 7.13 -0.91
N ILE A 38 6.44 6.23 -0.95
CA ILE A 38 6.27 4.81 -1.30
C ILE A 38 6.54 3.96 -0.06
N ASP A 39 5.71 2.92 0.16
CA ASP A 39 5.79 2.07 1.34
C ASP A 39 7.11 1.28 1.42
N GLY A 40 7.74 1.34 2.60
CA GLY A 40 8.93 0.58 2.95
C GLY A 40 10.23 1.17 2.40
N ALA A 41 10.87 0.48 1.48
CA ALA A 41 12.14 0.85 0.86
C ALA A 41 12.11 0.58 -0.65
N ALA A 42 13.08 1.13 -1.39
CA ALA A 42 13.22 0.86 -2.81
C ALA A 42 13.29 -0.65 -3.08
N THR A 43 12.51 -1.12 -4.03
CA THR A 43 12.48 -2.51 -4.47
C THR A 43 12.12 -2.59 -5.95
N PRO A 44 12.58 -3.60 -6.71
CA PRO A 44 12.17 -3.81 -8.09
C PRO A 44 10.66 -3.98 -8.30
N TYR A 45 9.91 -4.28 -7.24
CA TYR A 45 8.45 -4.41 -7.31
C TYR A 45 7.72 -3.09 -7.58
N TYR A 46 8.41 -1.95 -7.47
CA TYR A 46 7.90 -0.64 -7.87
C TYR A 46 8.31 -0.25 -9.30
N ALA A 47 8.72 -1.23 -10.09
CA ALA A 47 9.18 -1.05 -11.47
C ALA A 47 8.26 -0.20 -12.36
N PRO A 48 6.91 -0.24 -12.27
CA PRO A 48 6.07 0.63 -13.07
C PRO A 48 6.34 2.13 -12.86
N LEU A 49 6.56 2.55 -11.60
CA LEU A 49 6.91 3.94 -11.28
C LEU A 49 8.27 4.32 -11.84
N TYR A 50 9.27 3.44 -11.69
CA TYR A 50 10.63 3.67 -12.15
C TYR A 50 10.70 3.73 -13.68
N LEU A 51 10.03 2.80 -14.36
CA LEU A 51 9.97 2.75 -15.81
C LEU A 51 9.26 3.99 -16.37
N ALA A 52 8.13 4.40 -15.77
CA ALA A 52 7.41 5.60 -16.18
C ALA A 52 8.29 6.86 -16.06
N GLN A 53 9.13 6.94 -15.03
CA GLN A 53 10.07 8.04 -14.87
C GLN A 53 11.16 8.01 -15.93
N GLU A 54 11.84 6.88 -16.11
CA GLU A 54 12.98 6.76 -17.00
C GLU A 54 12.59 6.88 -18.49
N LYS A 55 11.40 6.41 -18.86
CA LYS A 55 10.83 6.59 -20.20
C LYS A 55 10.23 7.98 -20.43
N GLY A 56 10.22 8.83 -19.41
CA GLY A 56 9.72 10.20 -19.54
C GLY A 56 8.20 10.33 -19.55
N TYR A 57 7.45 9.29 -19.20
CA TYR A 57 5.97 9.32 -19.22
C TYR A 57 5.41 10.37 -18.26
N PHE A 58 6.00 10.54 -17.08
CA PHE A 58 5.64 11.65 -16.19
C PHE A 58 5.90 13.01 -16.81
N LYS A 59 7.02 13.20 -17.54
CA LYS A 59 7.33 14.46 -18.22
C LYS A 59 6.33 14.79 -19.32
N GLU A 60 5.90 13.79 -20.08
CA GLU A 60 4.88 13.97 -21.12
C GLU A 60 3.53 14.42 -20.54
N GLU A 61 3.23 14.02 -19.28
CA GLU A 61 2.08 14.50 -18.52
C GLU A 61 2.35 15.83 -17.77
N GLY A 62 3.49 16.48 -18.03
CA GLY A 62 3.87 17.74 -17.41
C GLY A 62 4.36 17.65 -15.96
N LEU A 63 4.82 16.47 -15.54
CA LEU A 63 5.22 16.18 -14.15
C LEU A 63 6.71 15.86 -14.03
N GLN A 64 7.34 16.35 -12.97
CA GLN A 64 8.61 15.88 -12.45
C GLN A 64 8.35 15.21 -11.12
N VAL A 65 8.54 13.88 -11.05
CA VAL A 65 8.19 13.09 -9.86
C VAL A 65 9.42 12.75 -9.04
N ASN A 66 9.35 12.96 -7.72
CA ASN A 66 10.39 12.59 -6.77
C ASN A 66 9.90 11.46 -5.87
N PHE A 67 10.72 10.41 -5.71
CA PHE A 67 10.37 9.24 -4.90
C PHE A 67 11.00 9.30 -3.52
N TYR A 68 10.18 9.16 -2.49
CA TYR A 68 10.58 9.04 -1.09
C TYR A 68 10.02 7.76 -0.49
N TYR A 69 10.62 7.27 0.58
CA TYR A 69 10.18 6.02 1.21
C TYR A 69 9.83 6.26 2.67
N ALA A 70 8.70 5.69 3.11
CA ALA A 70 8.20 5.81 4.47
C ALA A 70 7.37 4.58 4.84
N SER A 71 6.95 4.44 6.09
CA SER A 71 5.98 3.41 6.46
C SER A 71 4.58 3.76 5.94
N ALA A 72 3.77 2.75 5.63
CA ALA A 72 2.41 2.95 5.10
C ALA A 72 1.56 3.90 5.98
N ALA A 73 1.69 3.79 7.31
CA ALA A 73 0.95 4.64 8.25
C ALA A 73 1.40 6.11 8.19
N GLU A 74 2.70 6.37 8.05
CA GLU A 74 3.24 7.72 7.85
C GLU A 74 2.79 8.31 6.52
N ILE A 75 2.80 7.52 5.44
CA ILE A 75 2.32 7.94 4.13
C ILE A 75 0.88 8.41 4.19
N VAL A 76 -0.03 7.59 4.74
CA VAL A 76 -1.45 7.94 4.86
C VAL A 76 -1.64 9.21 5.68
N LYS A 77 -0.89 9.37 6.79
CA LYS A 77 -0.92 10.57 7.62
C LYS A 77 -0.41 11.80 6.87
N ASN A 78 0.73 11.69 6.18
CA ASN A 78 1.35 12.81 5.48
C ASN A 78 0.51 13.29 4.29
N VAL A 79 -0.04 12.36 3.51
CA VAL A 79 -0.96 12.69 2.41
C VAL A 79 -2.23 13.32 2.95
N GLY A 80 -2.85 12.73 3.97
CA GLY A 80 -4.07 13.28 4.57
C GLY A 80 -3.88 14.68 5.21
N ALA A 81 -2.69 14.96 5.72
CA ALA A 81 -2.32 16.28 6.24
C ALA A 81 -1.95 17.29 5.13
N GLY A 82 -1.86 16.85 3.86
CA GLY A 82 -1.45 17.69 2.74
C GLY A 82 0.06 18.01 2.72
N ASN A 83 0.90 17.22 3.39
CA ASN A 83 2.35 17.41 3.39
C ASN A 83 3.02 16.92 2.10
N VAL A 84 2.42 15.92 1.45
CA VAL A 84 2.83 15.37 0.15
C VAL A 84 1.60 15.11 -0.71
N PRO A 85 1.68 15.28 -2.04
CA PRO A 85 0.52 15.14 -2.92
C PRO A 85 0.12 13.68 -3.12
N PHE A 86 1.09 12.76 -3.17
CA PHE A 86 0.83 11.36 -3.47
C PHE A 86 1.44 10.41 -2.44
N GLY A 87 0.77 9.27 -2.25
CA GLY A 87 1.28 8.14 -1.51
C GLY A 87 1.05 6.83 -2.24
N PHE A 88 1.90 5.83 -1.96
CA PHE A 88 1.78 4.48 -2.49
C PHE A 88 1.81 3.43 -1.36
N PRO A 89 0.89 3.53 -0.38
CA PRO A 89 0.76 2.55 0.70
C PRO A 89 -0.06 1.34 0.25
N ASN A 90 -0.16 0.31 1.12
CA ASN A 90 -1.15 -0.75 0.94
C ASN A 90 -2.57 -0.27 1.29
N ALA A 91 -3.57 -0.87 0.66
CA ALA A 91 -4.97 -0.48 0.83
C ALA A 91 -5.47 -0.64 2.28
N ASP A 92 -5.04 -1.68 3.00
CA ASP A 92 -5.44 -1.93 4.40
C ASP A 92 -5.18 -0.70 5.29
N THR A 93 -3.99 -0.14 5.18
CA THR A 93 -3.61 1.05 5.97
C THR A 93 -4.41 2.28 5.56
N VAL A 94 -4.75 2.40 4.27
CA VAL A 94 -5.62 3.48 3.78
C VAL A 94 -7.02 3.37 4.36
N LEU A 95 -7.62 2.18 4.32
CA LEU A 95 -8.94 1.91 4.89
C LEU A 95 -8.98 2.22 6.40
N LEU A 96 -7.93 1.80 7.14
CA LEU A 96 -7.81 2.14 8.55
C LEU A 96 -7.67 3.66 8.79
N GLY A 97 -6.85 4.33 8.00
CA GLY A 97 -6.69 5.78 8.07
C GLY A 97 -8.00 6.50 7.81
N ARG A 98 -8.71 6.13 6.75
CA ARG A 98 -10.02 6.71 6.38
C ARG A 98 -11.06 6.45 7.46
N GLY A 99 -11.16 5.21 7.97
CA GLY A 99 -12.05 4.86 9.08
C GLY A 99 -11.75 5.60 10.39
N ASN A 100 -10.53 6.15 10.54
CA ASN A 100 -10.13 7.04 11.63
C ASN A 100 -10.16 8.53 11.25
N GLY A 101 -10.78 8.88 10.13
CA GLY A 101 -11.03 10.26 9.73
C GLY A 101 -9.93 10.96 8.94
N VAL A 102 -8.92 10.22 8.44
CA VAL A 102 -7.88 10.81 7.58
C VAL A 102 -8.47 11.11 6.19
N PRO A 103 -8.42 12.37 5.69
CA PRO A 103 -9.11 12.80 4.46
C PRO A 103 -8.32 12.47 3.20
N VAL A 104 -8.24 11.17 2.85
CA VAL A 104 -7.57 10.65 1.66
C VAL A 104 -8.54 9.98 0.71
N ASN A 105 -8.19 9.97 -0.58
CA ASN A 105 -8.85 9.16 -1.62
C ASN A 105 -7.85 8.21 -2.28
N ILE A 106 -8.33 7.04 -2.69
CA ILE A 106 -7.64 6.14 -3.61
C ILE A 106 -7.98 6.58 -5.03
N ILE A 107 -6.96 6.85 -5.83
CA ILE A 107 -7.12 7.26 -7.23
C ILE A 107 -6.61 6.20 -8.21
N HIS A 108 -6.00 5.12 -7.71
CA HIS A 108 -5.50 4.02 -8.53
C HIS A 108 -5.24 2.79 -7.66
N THR A 109 -5.94 1.69 -7.90
CA THR A 109 -5.68 0.39 -7.27
C THR A 109 -4.66 -0.37 -8.10
N THR A 110 -3.37 -0.12 -7.83
CA THR A 110 -2.27 -0.66 -8.62
C THR A 110 -2.14 -2.17 -8.46
N TYR A 111 -2.27 -2.68 -7.22
CA TYR A 111 -2.24 -4.11 -6.97
C TYR A 111 -3.66 -4.61 -6.70
N GLN A 112 -4.21 -5.32 -7.68
CA GLN A 112 -5.58 -5.81 -7.70
C GLN A 112 -5.86 -6.91 -6.67
N LYS A 113 -4.81 -7.45 -6.04
CA LYS A 113 -4.88 -8.42 -4.94
C LYS A 113 -3.90 -8.07 -3.85
N GLY A 114 -4.25 -8.40 -2.60
CA GLY A 114 -3.38 -8.24 -1.45
C GLY A 114 -2.17 -9.18 -1.49
N LEU A 115 -1.14 -8.78 -0.77
CA LEU A 115 0.08 -9.56 -0.63
C LEU A 115 0.13 -10.39 0.66
N GLY A 116 -0.88 -10.29 1.51
CA GLY A 116 -0.90 -10.96 2.81
C GLY A 116 -0.97 -12.48 2.70
N ALA A 117 -0.15 -13.15 3.50
CA ALA A 117 -0.15 -14.60 3.63
C ALA A 117 0.23 -15.04 5.05
N ILE A 118 -0.28 -16.19 5.47
CA ILE A 118 0.20 -16.93 6.63
C ILE A 118 1.09 -18.04 6.08
N ILE A 119 2.41 -17.91 6.26
CA ILE A 119 3.42 -18.82 5.69
C ILE A 119 3.94 -19.74 6.78
N TYR A 120 4.02 -21.02 6.49
CA TYR A 120 4.46 -22.07 7.42
C TYR A 120 5.26 -23.15 6.68
N LYS A 121 6.12 -23.90 7.40
CA LYS A 121 6.85 -25.02 6.82
C LYS A 121 5.90 -26.16 6.47
N SER A 122 6.12 -26.84 5.35
CA SER A 122 5.25 -27.94 4.90
C SER A 122 5.16 -29.07 5.92
N GLU A 123 6.21 -29.28 6.72
CA GLU A 123 6.32 -30.28 7.79
C GLU A 123 5.66 -29.85 9.13
N SER A 124 5.14 -28.63 9.24
CA SER A 124 4.63 -28.04 10.50
C SER A 124 3.36 -28.70 11.05
N GLY A 125 2.71 -29.58 10.27
CA GLY A 125 1.40 -30.14 10.61
C GLY A 125 0.24 -29.16 10.45
N ILE A 126 0.45 -28.00 9.82
CA ILE A 126 -0.58 -27.01 9.52
C ILE A 126 -1.16 -27.34 8.14
N HIS A 127 -2.47 -27.64 8.08
CA HIS A 127 -3.18 -27.97 6.84
C HIS A 127 -4.41 -27.09 6.60
N LYS A 128 -4.95 -26.49 7.66
CA LYS A 128 -6.12 -25.60 7.66
C LYS A 128 -5.96 -24.53 8.73
N ILE A 129 -6.74 -23.45 8.65
CA ILE A 129 -6.65 -22.34 9.62
C ILE A 129 -6.84 -22.79 11.07
N GLN A 130 -7.70 -23.78 11.32
CA GLN A 130 -7.94 -24.29 12.68
C GLN A 130 -6.69 -24.94 13.31
N ASP A 131 -5.74 -25.41 12.50
CA ASP A 131 -4.49 -26.00 13.00
C ASP A 131 -3.52 -24.93 13.56
N LEU A 132 -3.83 -23.64 13.36
CA LEU A 132 -3.11 -22.54 13.98
C LEU A 132 -3.37 -22.38 15.48
N LYS A 133 -4.39 -23.05 16.02
CA LYS A 133 -4.68 -23.01 17.47
C LYS A 133 -3.49 -23.46 18.29
N GLY A 134 -3.07 -22.63 19.25
CA GLY A 134 -1.89 -22.86 20.11
C GLY A 134 -0.54 -22.60 19.43
N LYS A 135 -0.51 -22.31 18.14
CA LYS A 135 0.71 -22.04 17.39
C LYS A 135 1.26 -20.63 17.66
N THR A 136 2.57 -20.49 17.55
CA THR A 136 3.28 -19.20 17.62
C THR A 136 3.37 -18.60 16.23
N ILE A 137 2.76 -17.43 16.03
CA ILE A 137 2.72 -16.72 14.75
C ILE A 137 3.49 -15.40 14.88
N ALA A 138 4.51 -15.20 14.05
CA ALA A 138 5.20 -13.92 14.02
C ALA A 138 4.47 -12.93 13.11
N ILE A 139 4.46 -11.67 13.55
CA ILE A 139 3.99 -10.49 12.85
C ILE A 139 5.06 -9.39 12.92
N THR A 140 5.04 -8.43 12.00
CA THR A 140 6.00 -7.33 12.04
C THR A 140 5.65 -6.26 13.09
N SER A 141 4.36 -6.00 13.27
CA SER A 141 3.82 -5.12 14.31
C SER A 141 2.31 -5.33 14.47
N TYR A 142 1.73 -4.88 15.57
CA TYR A 142 0.27 -4.89 15.78
C TYR A 142 -0.50 -3.94 14.85
N GLY A 143 0.17 -2.97 14.25
CA GLY A 143 -0.41 -2.06 13.24
C GLY A 143 -0.16 -2.52 11.79
N SER A 144 0.46 -3.67 11.57
CA SER A 144 0.72 -4.17 10.22
C SER A 144 -0.55 -4.67 9.54
N PRO A 145 -0.70 -4.49 8.22
CA PRO A 145 -1.83 -5.03 7.46
C PRO A 145 -1.97 -6.55 7.66
N ASN A 146 -0.87 -7.27 7.68
CA ASN A 146 -0.88 -8.71 7.86
C ASN A 146 -1.45 -9.16 9.21
N TYR A 147 -1.22 -8.40 10.29
CA TYR A 147 -1.83 -8.69 11.59
C TYR A 147 -3.35 -8.46 11.57
N ILE A 148 -3.78 -7.42 10.86
CA ILE A 148 -5.20 -7.11 10.67
C ILE A 148 -5.88 -8.26 9.93
N GLN A 149 -5.29 -8.68 8.81
CA GLN A 149 -5.77 -9.80 8.01
C GLN A 149 -5.79 -11.10 8.80
N LEU A 150 -4.74 -11.39 9.60
CA LEU A 150 -4.69 -12.56 10.49
C LEU A 150 -5.89 -12.59 11.45
N LYS A 151 -6.23 -11.45 12.09
CA LYS A 151 -7.39 -11.38 12.99
C LYS A 151 -8.68 -11.75 12.27
N VAL A 152 -8.89 -11.21 11.08
CA VAL A 152 -10.08 -11.48 10.27
C VAL A 152 -10.14 -12.95 9.86
N ILE A 153 -9.04 -13.51 9.35
CA ILE A 153 -8.95 -14.90 8.91
C ILE A 153 -9.27 -15.86 10.07
N LEU A 154 -8.67 -15.64 11.24
CA LEU A 154 -8.92 -16.45 12.42
C LEU A 154 -10.41 -16.41 12.81
N GLN A 155 -10.99 -15.21 12.88
CA GLN A 155 -12.38 -15.03 13.29
C GLN A 155 -13.38 -15.67 12.32
N GLN A 156 -13.15 -15.57 11.01
CA GLN A 156 -13.99 -16.24 10.00
C GLN A 156 -13.92 -17.76 10.09
N ASN A 157 -12.84 -18.30 10.66
CA ASN A 157 -12.61 -19.75 10.81
C ASN A 157 -12.87 -20.26 12.23
N GLY A 158 -13.61 -19.50 13.06
CA GLY A 158 -14.04 -19.90 14.40
C GLY A 158 -12.93 -19.84 15.45
N LEU A 159 -11.84 -19.14 15.18
CA LEU A 159 -10.76 -18.86 16.11
C LEU A 159 -10.74 -17.36 16.47
N SER A 160 -10.04 -17.03 17.52
CA SER A 160 -9.74 -15.67 17.91
C SER A 160 -8.22 -15.44 17.93
N ILE A 161 -7.81 -14.19 18.04
CA ILE A 161 -6.40 -13.86 18.19
C ILE A 161 -5.79 -14.40 19.49
N HIS A 162 -6.64 -14.72 20.49
CA HIS A 162 -6.23 -15.30 21.77
C HIS A 162 -6.02 -16.82 21.68
N ASP A 163 -6.46 -17.47 20.59
CA ASP A 163 -6.21 -18.89 20.34
C ASP A 163 -4.80 -19.16 19.77
N VAL A 164 -4.04 -18.13 19.44
CA VAL A 164 -2.68 -18.19 18.91
C VAL A 164 -1.71 -17.37 19.78
N GLN A 165 -0.41 -17.68 19.71
CA GLN A 165 0.62 -16.91 20.39
C GLN A 165 1.24 -15.92 19.40
N ILE A 166 1.08 -14.61 19.63
CA ILE A 166 1.64 -13.59 18.75
C ILE A 166 3.03 -13.20 19.22
N LYS A 167 3.99 -13.25 18.27
CA LYS A 167 5.35 -12.79 18.47
C LYS A 167 5.66 -11.63 17.50
N VAL A 168 5.99 -10.47 18.04
CA VAL A 168 6.39 -9.32 17.21
C VAL A 168 7.87 -9.47 16.84
N ILE A 169 8.15 -9.59 15.55
CA ILE A 169 9.51 -9.74 15.01
C ILE A 169 9.63 -8.79 13.82
N GLY A 170 10.61 -7.88 13.86
CA GLY A 170 10.81 -6.89 12.80
C GLY A 170 11.07 -7.54 11.43
N THR A 171 10.77 -6.78 10.38
CA THR A 171 10.80 -7.21 8.96
C THR A 171 12.10 -7.93 8.56
N GLY A 172 13.26 -7.48 9.04
CA GLY A 172 14.57 -8.07 8.71
C GLY A 172 14.84 -9.45 9.33
N ALA A 173 14.10 -9.84 10.38
CA ALA A 173 14.34 -11.08 11.11
C ALA A 173 13.19 -12.09 11.03
N ILE A 174 12.01 -11.69 10.58
CA ILE A 174 10.79 -12.51 10.63
C ILE A 174 10.92 -13.81 9.81
N VAL A 175 11.53 -13.74 8.64
CA VAL A 175 11.75 -14.90 7.78
C VAL A 175 12.71 -15.89 8.44
N ASN A 176 13.82 -15.38 9.02
CA ASN A 176 14.77 -16.22 9.74
C ASN A 176 14.15 -16.90 10.97
N ALA A 177 13.20 -16.25 11.63
CA ALA A 177 12.49 -16.85 12.75
C ALA A 177 11.67 -18.09 12.35
N LEU A 178 11.06 -18.08 11.15
CA LEU A 178 10.39 -19.25 10.59
C LEU A 178 11.40 -20.34 10.22
N VAL A 179 12.47 -19.98 9.51
CA VAL A 179 13.51 -20.92 9.05
C VAL A 179 14.16 -21.65 10.22
N SER A 180 14.45 -20.94 11.32
CA SER A 180 15.09 -21.48 12.52
C SER A 180 14.12 -22.09 13.54
N ASN A 181 12.85 -22.28 13.20
CA ASN A 181 11.81 -22.85 14.08
C ASN A 181 11.58 -22.06 15.39
N GLN A 182 11.85 -20.76 15.41
CA GLN A 182 11.50 -19.90 16.56
C GLN A 182 10.01 -19.57 16.62
N VAL A 183 9.31 -19.77 15.50
CA VAL A 183 7.87 -19.62 15.33
C VAL A 183 7.33 -20.71 14.39
N ASP A 184 6.06 -21.08 14.55
CA ASP A 184 5.39 -22.09 13.71
C ASP A 184 4.97 -21.51 12.35
N ALA A 185 4.61 -20.22 12.33
CA ALA A 185 4.19 -19.51 11.12
C ALA A 185 4.60 -18.03 11.17
N ILE A 186 4.62 -17.39 10.02
CA ILE A 186 4.77 -15.94 9.91
C ILE A 186 3.57 -15.37 9.14
N CYS A 187 3.04 -14.25 9.59
CA CYS A 187 2.04 -13.50 8.85
C CYS A 187 2.73 -12.34 8.14
N PHE A 188 2.97 -12.52 6.83
CA PHE A 188 3.82 -11.59 6.07
C PHE A 188 3.44 -11.60 4.58
N SER A 189 4.26 -10.97 3.73
CA SER A 189 4.02 -10.94 2.28
C SER A 189 4.20 -12.32 1.64
N LYS A 190 3.25 -12.73 0.79
CA LYS A 190 3.34 -13.96 -0.02
C LYS A 190 4.60 -14.05 -0.88
N LEU A 191 5.22 -12.92 -1.21
CA LEU A 191 6.47 -12.89 -1.97
C LEU A 191 7.60 -13.63 -1.23
N ARG A 192 7.53 -13.74 0.11
CA ARG A 192 8.50 -14.49 0.92
C ARG A 192 8.39 -15.99 0.72
N THR A 193 7.22 -16.49 0.34
CA THR A 193 7.06 -17.90 -0.05
C THR A 193 7.95 -18.24 -1.24
N TYR A 194 7.97 -17.41 -2.28
CA TYR A 194 8.84 -17.61 -3.44
C TYR A 194 10.33 -17.50 -3.09
N GLU A 195 10.69 -16.54 -2.25
CA GLU A 195 12.08 -16.40 -1.79
C GLU A 195 12.55 -17.59 -0.98
N LEU A 196 11.72 -18.14 -0.11
CA LEU A 196 12.00 -19.32 0.69
C LEU A 196 12.11 -20.57 -0.19
N GLN A 197 11.14 -20.79 -1.08
CA GLN A 197 11.15 -21.93 -2.01
C GLN A 197 12.35 -21.88 -2.96
N SER A 198 12.71 -20.71 -3.50
CA SER A 198 13.90 -20.54 -4.34
C SER A 198 15.20 -20.81 -3.58
N SER A 199 15.18 -20.71 -2.25
CA SER A 199 16.29 -21.04 -1.35
C SER A 199 16.26 -22.50 -0.86
N GLY A 200 15.38 -23.33 -1.43
CA GLY A 200 15.25 -24.76 -1.08
C GLY A 200 14.48 -25.04 0.22
N ILE A 201 13.77 -24.07 0.76
CA ILE A 201 12.97 -24.23 1.98
C ILE A 201 11.52 -24.54 1.58
N ASP A 202 11.05 -25.73 1.95
CA ASP A 202 9.70 -26.18 1.63
C ASP A 202 8.69 -25.51 2.58
N VAL A 203 7.90 -24.58 2.01
CA VAL A 203 6.87 -23.82 2.72
C VAL A 203 5.54 -23.85 1.96
N LYS A 204 4.46 -23.73 2.72
CA LYS A 204 3.09 -23.53 2.26
C LYS A 204 2.54 -22.22 2.81
N GLN A 205 1.40 -21.79 2.30
CA GLN A 205 0.76 -20.55 2.72
C GLN A 205 -0.75 -20.63 2.63
N PHE A 206 -1.42 -19.83 3.48
CA PHE A 206 -2.80 -19.41 3.30
C PHE A 206 -2.78 -17.97 2.79
N LEU A 207 -3.37 -17.70 1.65
CA LEU A 207 -3.45 -16.35 1.09
C LEU A 207 -4.61 -15.58 1.73
N SER A 208 -4.39 -14.33 2.08
CA SER A 208 -5.46 -13.49 2.65
C SER A 208 -6.64 -13.34 1.69
N ASN A 209 -6.38 -13.27 0.38
CA ASN A 209 -7.43 -13.15 -0.64
C ASN A 209 -8.35 -14.37 -0.76
N ASP A 210 -7.97 -15.54 -0.24
CA ASP A 210 -8.84 -16.71 -0.23
C ASP A 210 -9.94 -16.59 0.85
N TYR A 211 -9.80 -15.65 1.79
CA TYR A 211 -10.69 -15.47 2.94
C TYR A 211 -11.41 -14.10 2.91
N MET A 212 -10.86 -13.12 2.24
CA MET A 212 -11.46 -11.79 2.16
C MET A 212 -11.00 -11.05 0.92
N PRO A 213 -11.79 -10.16 0.33
CA PRO A 213 -11.27 -9.20 -0.62
C PRO A 213 -10.18 -8.39 0.07
N SER A 214 -9.01 -8.28 -0.56
CA SER A 214 -7.95 -7.39 -0.12
C SER A 214 -7.14 -6.94 -1.32
N TYR A 215 -6.60 -5.74 -1.23
CA TYR A 215 -5.81 -5.11 -2.27
C TYR A 215 -4.42 -4.81 -1.74
N GLY A 216 -3.43 -4.80 -2.63
CA GLY A 216 -2.08 -4.41 -2.25
C GLY A 216 -1.90 -2.89 -2.33
N ASN A 217 -0.81 -2.45 -2.97
CA ASN A 217 -0.51 -1.03 -3.02
C ASN A 217 -1.45 -0.26 -3.96
N VAL A 218 -1.82 0.92 -3.48
CA VAL A 218 -2.72 1.87 -4.14
C VAL A 218 -2.07 3.25 -4.21
N VAL A 219 -2.41 4.04 -5.22
CA VAL A 219 -2.06 5.47 -5.20
C VAL A 219 -3.15 6.23 -4.46
N ILE A 220 -2.73 6.99 -3.46
CA ILE A 220 -3.61 7.88 -2.71
C ILE A 220 -3.21 9.35 -2.88
N THR A 221 -4.18 10.21 -2.70
CA THR A 221 -4.01 11.66 -2.60
C THR A 221 -4.95 12.23 -1.55
N SER A 222 -4.75 13.49 -1.10
CA SER A 222 -5.70 14.12 -0.19
C SER A 222 -6.95 14.60 -0.95
N GLN A 223 -8.08 14.67 -0.24
CA GLN A 223 -9.32 15.22 -0.82
C GLN A 223 -9.15 16.64 -1.34
N THR A 224 -8.37 17.45 -0.63
CA THR A 224 -8.08 18.83 -1.02
C THR A 224 -7.25 18.87 -2.31
N PHE A 225 -6.12 18.13 -2.35
CA PHE A 225 -5.24 18.10 -3.53
C PHE A 225 -5.97 17.59 -4.79
N LEU A 226 -6.78 16.53 -4.63
CA LEU A 226 -7.58 16.00 -5.73
C LEU A 226 -8.56 17.02 -6.31
N LYS A 227 -9.19 17.81 -5.43
CA LYS A 227 -10.14 18.86 -5.83
C LYS A 227 -9.45 20.05 -6.51
N GLU A 228 -8.28 20.43 -6.01
CA GLU A 228 -7.53 21.60 -6.50
C GLU A 228 -6.70 21.30 -7.74
N HIS A 229 -6.21 20.06 -7.90
CA HIS A 229 -5.28 19.65 -8.95
C HIS A 229 -5.67 18.31 -9.61
N PRO A 230 -6.92 18.15 -10.11
CA PRO A 230 -7.38 16.89 -10.72
C PRO A 230 -6.56 16.52 -11.96
N GLU A 231 -6.02 17.52 -12.69
CA GLU A 231 -5.17 17.30 -13.87
C GLU A 231 -3.82 16.65 -13.49
N ILE A 232 -3.22 17.05 -12.37
CA ILE A 232 -1.97 16.45 -11.86
C ILE A 232 -2.23 15.00 -11.44
N CYS A 233 -3.34 14.74 -10.75
CA CYS A 233 -3.73 13.40 -10.35
C CYS A 233 -3.94 12.48 -11.57
N ARG A 234 -4.62 12.95 -12.61
CA ARG A 234 -4.85 12.21 -13.85
C ARG A 234 -3.54 11.96 -14.60
N GLY A 235 -2.70 12.99 -14.76
CA GLY A 235 -1.40 12.86 -15.41
C GLY A 235 -0.52 11.81 -14.70
N PHE A 236 -0.51 11.82 -13.35
CA PHE A 236 0.24 10.83 -12.58
C PHE A 236 -0.24 9.39 -12.86
N THR A 237 -1.55 9.16 -12.80
CA THR A 237 -2.11 7.81 -13.03
C THR A 237 -1.96 7.35 -14.49
N ASN A 238 -2.06 8.26 -15.47
CA ASN A 238 -1.82 7.96 -16.90
C ASN A 238 -0.36 7.49 -17.12
N ALA A 239 0.61 8.22 -16.57
CA ALA A 239 2.02 7.85 -16.70
C ALA A 239 2.33 6.50 -16.03
N LEU A 240 1.75 6.25 -14.83
CA LEU A 240 1.88 4.98 -14.13
C LEU A 240 1.29 3.83 -14.98
N ASN A 241 0.11 4.03 -15.57
CA ASN A 241 -0.54 3.03 -16.43
C ASN A 241 0.32 2.66 -17.63
N ARG A 242 0.98 3.63 -18.27
CA ARG A 242 1.91 3.37 -19.37
C ARG A 242 3.12 2.54 -18.90
N GLY A 243 3.69 2.87 -17.74
CA GLY A 243 4.76 2.07 -17.14
C GLY A 243 4.34 0.63 -16.81
N MET A 244 3.10 0.44 -16.33
CA MET A 244 2.53 -0.89 -16.11
C MET A 244 2.33 -1.64 -17.43
N GLN A 245 1.76 -0.98 -18.43
CA GLN A 245 1.49 -1.56 -19.74
C GLN A 245 2.77 -2.08 -20.40
N ASP A 246 3.82 -1.28 -20.44
CA ASP A 246 5.11 -1.68 -21.02
C ASP A 246 5.67 -2.96 -20.39
N ILE A 247 5.57 -3.07 -19.05
CA ILE A 247 6.05 -4.27 -18.33
C ILE A 247 5.18 -5.48 -18.63
N ILE A 248 3.86 -5.30 -18.65
CA ILE A 248 2.88 -6.36 -18.95
C ILE A 248 3.06 -6.86 -20.39
N GLU A 249 3.38 -5.97 -21.32
CA GLU A 249 3.64 -6.28 -22.73
C GLU A 249 5.03 -6.88 -23.00
N GLY A 250 5.86 -7.09 -21.94
CA GLY A 250 7.09 -7.87 -22.03
C GLY A 250 8.37 -7.16 -21.61
N GLN A 251 8.32 -5.89 -21.16
CA GLN A 251 9.52 -5.15 -20.82
C GLN A 251 10.00 -5.38 -19.37
N VAL A 252 9.71 -6.55 -18.78
CA VAL A 252 10.09 -6.88 -17.40
C VAL A 252 11.61 -6.81 -17.19
N GLN A 253 12.40 -7.30 -18.15
CA GLN A 253 13.86 -7.26 -18.08
C GLN A 253 14.40 -5.83 -18.03
N GLU A 254 13.88 -4.95 -18.90
CA GLU A 254 14.26 -3.53 -18.93
C GLU A 254 13.89 -2.86 -17.62
N ALA A 255 12.69 -3.08 -17.12
CA ALA A 255 12.20 -2.49 -15.88
C ALA A 255 13.03 -2.91 -14.65
N VAL A 256 13.46 -4.17 -14.57
CA VAL A 256 14.36 -4.66 -13.50
C VAL A 256 15.76 -4.08 -13.63
N ASN A 257 16.27 -3.94 -14.86
CA ASN A 257 17.58 -3.31 -15.08
C ASN A 257 17.57 -1.83 -14.64
N ILE A 258 16.53 -1.07 -15.02
CA ILE A 258 16.34 0.32 -14.55
C ILE A 258 16.26 0.37 -13.03
N ALA A 259 15.44 -0.51 -12.43
CA ALA A 259 15.34 -0.58 -10.97
C ALA A 259 16.70 -0.82 -10.31
N LYS A 260 17.49 -1.78 -10.81
CA LYS A 260 18.84 -2.08 -10.31
C LYS A 260 19.78 -0.88 -10.45
N GLU A 261 19.83 -0.27 -11.61
CA GLU A 261 20.80 0.78 -11.92
C GLU A 261 20.55 2.08 -11.16
N LYS A 262 19.28 2.45 -10.98
CA LYS A 262 18.88 3.76 -10.47
C LYS A 262 18.38 3.74 -9.02
N PHE A 263 17.74 2.67 -8.59
CA PHE A 263 16.96 2.65 -7.34
C PHE A 263 17.38 1.55 -6.36
N THR A 264 17.79 0.39 -6.85
CA THR A 264 18.03 -0.81 -6.02
C THR A 264 19.33 -1.53 -6.40
N PRO A 265 20.50 -0.88 -6.31
CA PRO A 265 21.77 -1.50 -6.74
C PRO A 265 22.13 -2.77 -5.93
N SER A 266 21.50 -2.94 -4.77
CA SER A 266 21.70 -4.13 -3.93
C SER A 266 21.21 -5.45 -4.53
N ILE A 267 20.40 -5.40 -5.62
CA ILE A 267 19.93 -6.62 -6.28
C ILE A 267 20.88 -7.17 -7.34
N ALA A 268 22.02 -6.51 -7.54
CA ALA A 268 23.01 -6.94 -8.53
C ALA A 268 23.40 -8.41 -8.32
N GLY A 269 23.35 -9.20 -9.41
CA GLY A 269 23.55 -10.66 -9.38
C GLY A 269 22.32 -11.48 -9.00
N SER A 270 21.17 -10.83 -8.71
CA SER A 270 19.90 -11.51 -8.40
C SER A 270 18.76 -11.07 -9.32
N GLU A 271 19.07 -10.42 -10.44
CA GLU A 271 18.08 -9.80 -11.34
C GLU A 271 17.06 -10.82 -11.84
N GLN A 272 17.53 -12.01 -12.23
CA GLN A 272 16.67 -13.07 -12.77
C GLN A 272 15.56 -13.46 -11.78
N LYS A 273 15.88 -13.54 -10.50
CA LYS A 273 14.89 -13.81 -9.45
C LYS A 273 13.76 -12.77 -9.45
N TYR A 274 14.10 -11.48 -9.57
CA TYR A 274 13.08 -10.42 -9.58
C TYR A 274 12.30 -10.39 -10.88
N ILE A 275 12.93 -10.69 -12.02
CA ILE A 275 12.25 -10.85 -13.32
C ILE A 275 11.21 -11.96 -13.22
N ASP A 276 11.58 -13.11 -12.68
CA ASP A 276 10.68 -14.25 -12.54
C ASP A 276 9.50 -13.94 -11.61
N ILE A 277 9.77 -13.30 -10.46
CA ILE A 277 8.72 -12.91 -9.51
C ILE A 277 7.79 -11.86 -10.12
N ILE A 278 8.33 -10.83 -10.78
CA ILE A 278 7.50 -9.79 -11.41
C ILE A 278 6.64 -10.40 -12.49
N TRP A 279 7.20 -11.25 -13.32
CA TRP A 279 6.44 -11.91 -14.38
C TRP A 279 5.35 -12.82 -13.84
N GLN A 280 5.68 -13.70 -12.88
CA GLN A 280 4.74 -14.71 -12.39
C GLN A 280 3.67 -14.12 -11.47
N GLU A 281 4.04 -13.16 -10.61
CA GLU A 281 3.14 -12.65 -9.58
C GLU A 281 2.53 -11.31 -9.93
N PHE A 282 3.31 -10.36 -10.45
CA PHE A 282 2.79 -9.03 -10.69
C PHE A 282 2.06 -8.93 -12.03
N VAL A 283 2.70 -9.33 -13.11
CA VAL A 283 2.12 -9.26 -14.46
C VAL A 283 0.90 -10.15 -14.59
N LYS A 284 0.96 -11.39 -14.06
CA LYS A 284 -0.14 -12.36 -14.23
C LYS A 284 -1.25 -12.26 -13.19
N ASN A 285 -0.98 -11.68 -12.00
CA ASN A 285 -1.90 -11.80 -10.89
C ASN A 285 -2.18 -10.49 -10.14
N LEU A 286 -1.15 -9.64 -9.91
CA LEU A 286 -1.30 -8.50 -9.01
C LEU A 286 -1.70 -7.22 -9.72
N TRP A 287 -1.21 -6.99 -10.95
CA TRP A 287 -1.53 -5.77 -11.70
C TRP A 287 -2.76 -5.92 -12.60
N VAL A 288 -3.26 -7.13 -12.74
CA VAL A 288 -4.37 -7.46 -13.63
C VAL A 288 -5.49 -8.17 -12.88
N SER A 289 -6.72 -7.96 -13.34
CA SER A 289 -7.94 -8.61 -12.87
C SER A 289 -8.96 -8.64 -14.03
N GLU A 290 -10.09 -9.32 -13.84
CA GLU A 290 -11.21 -9.24 -14.79
C GLU A 290 -11.69 -7.80 -14.97
N ASP A 291 -11.75 -7.04 -13.87
CA ASP A 291 -12.12 -5.62 -13.91
C ASP A 291 -11.13 -4.76 -14.69
N THR A 292 -9.82 -4.96 -14.51
CA THR A 292 -8.82 -4.19 -15.26
C THR A 292 -8.81 -4.50 -16.74
N ALA A 293 -9.23 -5.70 -17.15
CA ALA A 293 -9.39 -6.04 -18.56
C ALA A 293 -10.53 -5.27 -19.23
N VAL A 294 -11.54 -4.84 -18.45
CA VAL A 294 -12.71 -4.09 -18.95
C VAL A 294 -12.53 -2.58 -18.79
N TYR A 295 -12.04 -2.15 -17.62
CA TYR A 295 -12.04 -0.74 -17.21
C TYR A 295 -10.64 -0.09 -17.22
N GLY A 296 -9.59 -0.86 -17.51
CA GLY A 296 -8.20 -0.37 -17.52
C GLY A 296 -7.46 -0.57 -16.20
N TYR A 297 -6.13 -0.41 -16.26
CA TYR A 297 -5.28 -0.56 -15.07
C TYR A 297 -5.63 0.45 -13.99
N GLY A 298 -5.51 0.02 -12.74
CA GLY A 298 -5.80 0.85 -11.59
C GLY A 298 -7.26 0.98 -11.20
N TYR A 299 -8.16 0.33 -11.97
CA TYR A 299 -9.57 0.32 -11.61
C TYR A 299 -9.80 -0.25 -10.21
N SER A 300 -10.76 0.32 -9.50
CA SER A 300 -11.12 -0.06 -8.13
C SER A 300 -12.56 -0.59 -8.10
N ASN A 301 -12.74 -1.87 -7.75
CA ASN A 301 -14.08 -2.47 -7.63
C ASN A 301 -14.76 -1.96 -6.34
N LEU A 302 -15.74 -1.08 -6.49
CA LEU A 302 -16.43 -0.46 -5.34
C LEU A 302 -17.15 -1.49 -4.46
N HIS A 303 -17.71 -2.54 -5.08
CA HIS A 303 -18.42 -3.60 -4.33
C HIS A 303 -17.46 -4.38 -3.43
N ASP A 304 -16.31 -4.79 -3.95
CA ASP A 304 -15.31 -5.52 -3.18
C ASP A 304 -14.67 -4.64 -2.10
N TYR A 305 -14.42 -3.36 -2.40
CA TYR A 305 -13.96 -2.40 -1.39
C TYR A 305 -14.99 -2.23 -0.27
N GLN A 306 -16.31 -2.16 -0.60
CA GLN A 306 -17.35 -2.06 0.41
C GLN A 306 -17.40 -3.32 1.30
N ILE A 307 -17.33 -4.51 0.71
CA ILE A 307 -17.24 -5.77 1.47
C ILE A 307 -16.03 -5.72 2.43
N TYR A 308 -14.89 -5.24 1.94
CA TYR A 308 -13.68 -5.19 2.76
C TYR A 308 -13.80 -4.16 3.89
N ILE A 309 -14.33 -2.95 3.61
CA ILE A 309 -14.60 -1.93 4.62
C ILE A 309 -15.51 -2.48 5.72
N ASP A 310 -16.63 -3.09 5.35
CA ASP A 310 -17.60 -3.64 6.30
C ASP A 310 -17.00 -4.78 7.14
N LEU A 311 -16.17 -5.61 6.53
CA LEU A 311 -15.46 -6.69 7.20
C LEU A 311 -14.47 -6.15 8.25
N LEU A 312 -13.69 -5.14 7.92
CA LEU A 312 -12.76 -4.49 8.85
C LEU A 312 -13.50 -3.82 10.01
N GLN A 313 -14.60 -3.13 9.73
CA GLN A 313 -15.44 -2.50 10.73
C GLN A 313 -16.08 -3.55 11.67
N LYS A 314 -16.66 -4.62 11.12
CA LYS A 314 -17.22 -5.74 11.88
C LYS A 314 -16.18 -6.39 12.83
N ASN A 315 -14.91 -6.38 12.44
CA ASN A 315 -13.80 -6.88 13.26
C ASN A 315 -13.23 -5.83 14.23
N GLY A 316 -13.91 -4.69 14.39
CA GLY A 316 -13.57 -3.66 15.37
C GLY A 316 -12.31 -2.86 15.06
N LEU A 317 -11.89 -2.80 13.79
CA LEU A 317 -10.67 -2.08 13.39
C LEU A 317 -10.91 -0.57 13.27
N PHE A 318 -12.14 -0.15 13.03
CA PHE A 318 -12.63 1.22 13.19
C PHE A 318 -14.12 1.22 13.59
N LYS A 319 -14.60 2.35 14.13
CA LYS A 319 -15.91 2.40 14.77
C LYS A 319 -17.06 2.50 13.78
N THR A 320 -16.89 3.29 12.72
CA THR A 320 -17.96 3.64 11.79
C THR A 320 -17.55 3.23 10.39
N SER A 321 -18.38 2.44 9.70
CA SER A 321 -18.23 2.15 8.28
C SER A 321 -18.45 3.43 7.46
N PHE A 322 -17.92 3.44 6.27
CA PHE A 322 -18.09 4.54 5.30
C PHE A 322 -18.30 3.95 3.90
N PRO A 323 -19.00 4.66 3.00
CA PRO A 323 -19.21 4.20 1.64
C PRO A 323 -17.91 4.13 0.84
N ALA A 324 -17.74 3.08 0.05
CA ALA A 324 -16.54 2.90 -0.77
C ALA A 324 -16.37 4.02 -1.80
N ASP A 325 -17.47 4.56 -2.34
CA ASP A 325 -17.48 5.65 -3.32
C ASP A 325 -17.03 7.02 -2.75
N GLU A 326 -17.06 7.19 -1.43
CA GLU A 326 -16.44 8.35 -0.78
C GLU A 326 -14.91 8.26 -0.70
N LEU A 327 -14.35 7.04 -0.77
CA LEU A 327 -12.92 6.79 -0.74
C LEU A 327 -12.33 6.69 -2.14
N ILE A 328 -13.03 6.02 -3.05
CA ILE A 328 -12.53 5.65 -4.35
C ILE A 328 -12.90 6.70 -5.40
N ILE A 329 -11.89 7.17 -6.13
CA ILE A 329 -12.07 7.96 -7.34
C ILE A 329 -11.47 7.16 -8.49
N GLN A 330 -12.30 6.80 -9.46
CA GLN A 330 -11.85 5.95 -10.58
C GLN A 330 -10.81 6.65 -11.45
N PRO A 331 -9.82 5.91 -12.00
CA PRO A 331 -8.90 6.44 -12.98
C PRO A 331 -9.66 7.04 -14.17
N GLY A 332 -9.33 8.28 -14.53
CA GLY A 332 -9.99 8.98 -15.64
C GLY A 332 -11.18 9.86 -15.27
N GLY A 333 -11.61 9.88 -14.00
CA GLY A 333 -12.53 10.90 -13.50
C GLY A 333 -13.93 10.88 -14.13
N ALA A 334 -14.50 9.72 -14.40
CA ALA A 334 -15.94 9.60 -14.67
C ALA A 334 -16.67 9.57 -13.33
N SER A 335 -17.27 10.71 -12.98
CA SER A 335 -18.31 10.84 -11.95
C SER A 335 -19.60 10.23 -12.44
#